data_763fa6c635c874741a24d3e5ec2385fe
#
_entry.id   763fa6c635c874741a24d3e5ec2385fe
#
_cell.length_a   1.000
_cell.length_b   1.000
_cell.length_c   1.000
_cell.angle_alpha   90.00
_cell.angle_beta   90.00
_cell.angle_gamma   90.00
#
_symmetry.space_group_name_H-M   'P 1'
#
loop_
_entity.id
_entity.type
_entity.pdbx_description
1 polymer ?
#
loop_
_entity_poly.entity_id
_entity_poly.type
_entity_poly.pdbx_seq_one_letter_code
_entity_poly.pdbx_strand_id
1 'polypeptide(L)'
;MKQDLKSMTLAEMQDAFAAIGEPKFRAKQVFTWLHRGAVSFDAMTNLSKPLREKLDGLYYITAPSVARKQVSKLDGTIKYLWKLRDGNCVESVVMQYHHGNTVCISSEVGCPLDSGLPISNIVLMGIGEPLDNFDNVMRFLELINSPDGMNIGMRHISLSTCGLVDKIEKLAERDLQLTLSVSLHSPDDESRSKIMPVNRRWPVDTL
;
A
#
# COMPACT_ATOMS: atom_id res chain seq x y z
N MET A 1 21.75 -9.89 3.84
CA MET A 1 20.39 -9.70 4.45
C MET A 1 19.36 -10.15 3.40
N LYS A 2 18.33 -10.95 3.75
CA LYS A 2 17.29 -11.34 2.79
C LYS A 2 16.48 -10.10 2.38
N GLN A 3 16.04 -10.07 1.11
CA GLN A 3 15.18 -8.98 0.58
C GLN A 3 13.72 -9.41 0.57
N ASP A 4 12.81 -8.44 0.71
CA ASP A 4 11.36 -8.67 0.64
C ASP A 4 10.89 -8.65 -0.80
N LEU A 5 10.35 -9.79 -1.26
CA LEU A 5 9.81 -9.86 -2.62
C LEU A 5 8.53 -9.04 -2.83
N LYS A 6 7.74 -8.79 -1.78
CA LYS A 6 6.53 -7.98 -1.90
C LYS A 6 6.80 -6.50 -2.17
N SER A 7 8.00 -6.01 -1.86
CA SER A 7 8.41 -4.63 -2.11
C SER A 7 9.02 -4.41 -3.50
N MET A 8 9.23 -5.49 -4.27
CA MET A 8 9.83 -5.42 -5.60
C MET A 8 8.79 -5.24 -6.70
N THR A 9 9.10 -4.40 -7.69
CA THR A 9 8.38 -4.40 -8.97
C THR A 9 8.66 -5.68 -9.74
N LEU A 10 7.84 -5.97 -10.76
CA LEU A 10 8.09 -7.14 -11.61
C LEU A 10 9.46 -7.06 -12.29
N ALA A 11 9.89 -5.87 -12.75
CA ALA A 11 11.19 -5.68 -13.38
C ALA A 11 12.35 -5.98 -12.40
N GLU A 12 12.32 -5.40 -11.21
CA GLU A 12 13.31 -5.66 -10.16
C GLU A 12 13.35 -7.15 -9.78
N MET A 13 12.20 -7.79 -9.68
CA MET A 13 12.12 -9.22 -9.40
C MET A 13 12.70 -10.06 -10.55
N GLN A 14 12.50 -9.65 -11.81
CA GLN A 14 13.10 -10.31 -12.96
C GLN A 14 14.62 -10.21 -12.96
N ASP A 15 15.17 -9.05 -12.61
CA ASP A 15 16.61 -8.85 -12.49
C ASP A 15 17.20 -9.64 -11.32
N ALA A 16 16.51 -9.64 -10.17
CA ALA A 16 16.91 -10.45 -9.01
C ALA A 16 16.90 -11.96 -9.33
N PHE A 17 15.93 -12.45 -10.09
CA PHE A 17 15.85 -13.86 -10.51
C PHE A 17 16.94 -14.20 -11.54
N ALA A 18 17.21 -13.31 -12.49
CA ALA A 18 18.31 -13.48 -13.44
C ALA A 18 19.66 -13.60 -12.71
N ALA A 19 19.88 -12.80 -11.65
CA ALA A 19 21.10 -12.84 -10.84
C ALA A 19 21.31 -14.18 -10.12
N ILE A 20 20.25 -14.94 -9.85
CA ILE A 20 20.32 -16.27 -9.26
C ILE A 20 20.18 -17.41 -10.29
N GLY A 21 20.25 -17.09 -11.59
CA GLY A 21 20.19 -18.07 -12.68
C GLY A 21 18.77 -18.58 -13.01
N GLU A 22 17.72 -17.87 -12.56
CA GLU A 22 16.34 -18.23 -12.85
C GLU A 22 15.77 -17.41 -14.02
N PRO A 23 14.98 -18.01 -14.90
CA PRO A 23 14.42 -17.29 -16.05
C PRO A 23 13.35 -16.28 -15.63
N LYS A 24 13.23 -15.17 -16.38
CA LYS A 24 12.32 -14.04 -16.09
C LYS A 24 10.86 -14.45 -15.88
N PHE A 25 10.37 -15.49 -16.58
CA PHE A 25 8.99 -15.95 -16.41
C PHE A 25 8.72 -16.51 -15.01
N ARG A 26 9.74 -17.02 -14.31
CA ARG A 26 9.62 -17.47 -12.91
C ARG A 26 9.35 -16.30 -11.96
N ALA A 27 10.00 -15.15 -12.20
CA ALA A 27 9.71 -13.93 -11.45
C ALA A 27 8.24 -13.50 -11.63
N LYS A 28 7.71 -13.56 -12.89
CA LYS A 28 6.30 -13.26 -13.14
C LYS A 28 5.36 -14.22 -12.40
N GLN A 29 5.68 -15.53 -12.36
CA GLN A 29 4.89 -16.50 -11.59
C GLN A 29 4.85 -16.14 -10.10
N VAL A 30 6.00 -15.84 -9.49
CA VAL A 30 6.08 -15.45 -8.08
C VAL A 30 5.34 -14.14 -7.83
N PHE A 31 5.56 -13.13 -8.66
CA PHE A 31 4.88 -11.83 -8.58
C PHE A 31 3.34 -12.00 -8.56
N THR A 32 2.82 -12.80 -9.49
CA THR A 32 1.38 -13.09 -9.54
C THR A 32 0.87 -13.79 -8.27
N TRP A 33 1.64 -14.73 -7.70
CA TRP A 33 1.29 -15.38 -6.44
C TRP A 33 1.25 -14.40 -5.27
N LEU A 34 2.23 -13.50 -5.17
CA LEU A 34 2.30 -12.49 -4.12
C LEU A 34 1.09 -11.54 -4.16
N HIS A 35 0.71 -11.10 -5.37
CA HIS A 35 -0.45 -10.24 -5.58
C HIS A 35 -1.80 -10.95 -5.44
N ARG A 36 -1.81 -12.29 -5.41
CA ARG A 36 -2.97 -13.11 -5.04
C ARG A 36 -3.01 -13.48 -3.55
N GLY A 37 -2.14 -12.89 -2.74
CA GLY A 37 -2.14 -13.07 -1.29
C GLY A 37 -1.27 -14.21 -0.77
N ALA A 38 -0.36 -14.79 -1.59
CA ALA A 38 0.57 -15.79 -1.09
C ALA A 38 1.47 -15.21 0.01
N VAL A 39 1.54 -15.89 1.15
CA VAL A 39 2.31 -15.49 2.34
C VAL A 39 3.53 -16.41 2.59
N SER A 40 3.68 -17.45 1.78
CA SER A 40 4.81 -18.38 1.84
C SER A 40 5.15 -18.93 0.45
N PHE A 41 6.40 -19.36 0.25
CA PHE A 41 6.81 -20.01 -0.98
C PHE A 41 6.14 -21.37 -1.16
N ASP A 42 5.80 -22.06 -0.08
CA ASP A 42 5.13 -23.37 -0.14
C ASP A 42 3.73 -23.31 -0.74
N ALA A 43 3.05 -22.18 -0.64
CA ALA A 43 1.77 -21.95 -1.30
C ALA A 43 1.86 -21.90 -2.83
N MET A 44 3.06 -21.64 -3.40
CA MET A 44 3.28 -21.45 -4.83
C MET A 44 3.45 -22.80 -5.55
N THR A 45 2.35 -23.53 -5.68
CA THR A 45 2.36 -24.95 -6.12
C THR A 45 2.81 -25.20 -7.56
N ASN A 46 2.81 -24.17 -8.42
CA ASN A 46 3.34 -24.26 -9.79
C ASN A 46 4.86 -24.06 -9.88
N LEU A 47 5.54 -23.80 -8.75
CA LEU A 47 7.00 -23.77 -8.65
C LEU A 47 7.52 -25.12 -8.14
N SER A 48 8.66 -25.57 -8.69
CA SER A 48 9.31 -26.79 -8.21
C SER A 48 9.76 -26.62 -6.74
N LYS A 49 9.76 -27.72 -6.00
CA LYS A 49 10.22 -27.71 -4.60
C LYS A 49 11.65 -27.14 -4.44
N PRO A 50 12.65 -27.53 -5.26
CA PRO A 50 13.99 -26.96 -5.17
C PRO A 50 14.01 -25.44 -5.38
N LEU A 51 13.17 -24.90 -6.28
CA LEU A 51 13.08 -23.46 -6.49
C LEU A 51 12.47 -22.75 -5.29
N ARG A 52 11.40 -23.29 -4.69
CA ARG A 52 10.79 -22.72 -3.49
C ARG A 52 11.78 -22.66 -2.32
N GLU A 53 12.54 -23.74 -2.10
CA GLU A 53 13.59 -23.81 -1.06
C GLU A 53 14.73 -22.80 -1.34
N LYS A 54 15.15 -22.67 -2.61
CA LYS A 54 16.16 -21.68 -3.03
C LYS A 54 15.68 -20.25 -2.76
N LEU A 55 14.43 -19.93 -3.12
CA LEU A 55 13.85 -18.60 -2.89
C LEU A 55 13.70 -18.30 -1.40
N ASP A 56 13.24 -19.27 -0.60
CA ASP A 56 13.13 -19.11 0.85
C ASP A 56 14.51 -18.89 1.51
N GLY A 57 15.56 -19.47 0.95
CA GLY A 57 16.94 -19.23 1.40
C GLY A 57 17.42 -17.79 1.18
N LEU A 58 16.99 -17.13 0.10
CA LEU A 58 17.50 -15.85 -0.38
C LEU A 58 16.59 -14.66 -0.04
N TYR A 59 15.29 -14.88 0.00
CA TYR A 59 14.26 -13.84 0.12
C TYR A 59 13.31 -14.12 1.29
N TYR A 60 12.47 -13.16 1.60
CA TYR A 60 11.30 -13.34 2.47
C TYR A 60 10.06 -12.69 1.85
N ILE A 61 8.91 -13.05 2.38
CA ILE A 61 7.62 -12.48 2.00
C ILE A 61 7.07 -11.79 3.24
N THR A 62 6.85 -10.47 3.18
CA THR A 62 6.17 -9.75 4.25
C THR A 62 4.73 -10.23 4.36
N ALA A 63 4.39 -10.80 5.51
CA ALA A 63 3.07 -11.30 5.85
C ALA A 63 2.71 -10.82 7.26
N PRO A 64 2.05 -9.66 7.39
CA PRO A 64 1.57 -9.21 8.69
C PRO A 64 0.47 -10.14 9.20
N SER A 65 0.36 -10.28 10.50
CA SER A 65 -0.67 -11.09 11.13
C SER A 65 -1.81 -10.23 11.66
N VAL A 66 -3.03 -10.75 11.62
CA VAL A 66 -4.19 -10.07 12.21
C VAL A 66 -4.10 -10.14 13.73
N ALA A 67 -3.80 -9.00 14.38
CA ALA A 67 -3.82 -8.89 15.84
C ALA A 67 -5.25 -8.73 16.36
N ARG A 68 -6.10 -8.01 15.63
CA ARG A 68 -7.51 -7.80 15.97
C ARG A 68 -8.35 -7.57 14.72
N LYS A 69 -9.56 -8.15 14.72
CA LYS A 69 -10.59 -7.92 13.70
C LYS A 69 -11.87 -7.47 14.40
N GLN A 70 -12.48 -6.39 13.93
CA GLN A 70 -13.76 -5.89 14.40
C GLN A 70 -14.70 -5.75 13.20
N VAL A 71 -15.95 -6.19 13.37
CA VAL A 71 -16.97 -6.10 12.32
C VAL A 71 -18.11 -5.26 12.86
N SER A 72 -18.46 -4.21 12.13
CA SER A 72 -19.61 -3.37 12.43
C SER A 72 -20.91 -4.16 12.22
N LYS A 73 -21.81 -4.08 13.19
CA LYS A 73 -23.15 -4.69 13.09
C LYS A 73 -24.12 -3.86 12.27
N LEU A 74 -23.78 -2.59 11.99
CA LEU A 74 -24.65 -1.64 11.27
C LEU A 74 -24.53 -1.80 9.76
N ASP A 75 -23.28 -1.91 9.25
CA ASP A 75 -22.99 -1.79 7.82
C ASP A 75 -21.99 -2.84 7.31
N GLY A 76 -21.56 -3.76 8.17
CA GLY A 76 -20.59 -4.80 7.79
C GLY A 76 -19.14 -4.29 7.61
N THR A 77 -18.86 -3.02 7.87
CA THR A 77 -17.49 -2.46 7.84
C THR A 77 -16.57 -3.27 8.73
N ILE A 78 -15.38 -3.61 8.22
CA ILE A 78 -14.40 -4.42 8.93
C ILE A 78 -13.16 -3.59 9.22
N LYS A 79 -12.82 -3.46 10.50
CA LYS A 79 -11.56 -2.85 10.95
C LYS A 79 -10.58 -3.93 11.34
N TYR A 80 -9.37 -3.87 10.79
CA TYR A 80 -8.26 -4.74 11.12
C TYR A 80 -7.18 -3.96 11.85
N LEU A 81 -6.59 -4.60 12.87
CA LEU A 81 -5.30 -4.22 13.45
C LEU A 81 -4.31 -5.30 13.02
N TRP A 82 -3.32 -4.91 12.26
CA TRP A 82 -2.28 -5.78 11.75
C TRP A 82 -1.02 -5.63 12.57
N LYS A 83 -0.44 -6.75 12.96
CA LYS A 83 0.88 -6.77 13.60
C LYS A 83 1.94 -7.02 12.54
N LEU A 84 2.93 -6.15 12.50
CA LEU A 84 4.05 -6.20 11.58
C LEU A 84 5.19 -7.03 12.15
N ARG A 85 6.19 -7.30 11.30
CA ARG A 85 7.36 -8.09 11.66
C ARG A 85 8.22 -7.44 12.75
N ASP A 86 8.29 -6.12 12.80
CA ASP A 86 9.01 -5.33 13.80
C ASP A 86 8.26 -5.16 15.14
N GLY A 87 7.05 -5.72 15.22
CA GLY A 87 6.18 -5.64 16.40
C GLY A 87 5.22 -4.45 16.40
N ASN A 88 5.39 -3.49 15.50
CA ASN A 88 4.46 -2.38 15.34
C ASN A 88 3.09 -2.86 14.83
N CYS A 89 2.08 -2.04 15.05
CA CYS A 89 0.73 -2.31 14.58
C CYS A 89 0.24 -1.20 13.65
N VAL A 90 -0.53 -1.59 12.64
CA VAL A 90 -1.14 -0.67 11.68
C VAL A 90 -2.61 -1.05 11.48
N GLU A 91 -3.44 -0.05 11.26
CA GLU A 91 -4.87 -0.24 11.05
C GLU A 91 -5.25 -0.16 9.57
N SER A 92 -6.26 -0.93 9.19
CA SER A 92 -6.99 -0.75 7.95
C SER A 92 -8.47 -0.96 8.15
N VAL A 93 -9.28 -0.36 7.27
CA VAL A 93 -10.73 -0.48 7.31
C VAL A 93 -11.22 -0.89 5.93
N VAL A 94 -11.99 -1.97 5.86
CA VAL A 94 -12.66 -2.40 4.63
C VAL A 94 -14.13 -2.02 4.73
N MET A 95 -14.57 -1.19 3.81
CA MET A 95 -15.93 -0.70 3.68
C MET A 95 -16.57 -1.34 2.45
N GLN A 96 -17.79 -1.84 2.62
CA GLN A 96 -18.54 -2.46 1.54
C GLN A 96 -19.58 -1.50 1.00
N TYR A 97 -19.49 -1.18 -0.29
CA TYR A 97 -20.42 -0.31 -0.99
C TYR A 97 -21.06 -1.04 -2.17
N HIS A 98 -22.18 -0.52 -2.67
CA HIS A 98 -22.84 -1.07 -3.86
C HIS A 98 -21.98 -1.04 -5.13
N HIS A 99 -21.01 -0.12 -5.18
CA HIS A 99 -20.04 0.02 -6.29
C HIS A 99 -18.73 -0.74 -6.08
N GLY A 100 -18.63 -1.55 -5.02
CA GLY A 100 -17.46 -2.37 -4.70
C GLY A 100 -16.88 -2.10 -3.31
N ASN A 101 -15.82 -2.81 -2.97
CA ASN A 101 -15.18 -2.69 -1.65
C ASN A 101 -14.07 -1.65 -1.70
N THR A 102 -14.10 -0.73 -0.74
CA THR A 102 -13.06 0.27 -0.53
C THR A 102 -12.24 -0.09 0.69
N VAL A 103 -10.93 -0.04 0.56
CA VAL A 103 -10.02 -0.17 1.70
C VAL A 103 -9.41 1.17 2.06
N CYS A 104 -9.54 1.54 3.33
CA CYS A 104 -8.80 2.66 3.93
C CYS A 104 -7.53 2.11 4.56
N ILE A 105 -6.37 2.62 4.15
CA ILE A 105 -5.07 2.17 4.63
C ILE A 105 -4.29 3.30 5.28
N SER A 106 -3.46 2.93 6.25
CA SER A 106 -2.50 3.81 6.90
C SER A 106 -1.22 3.88 6.08
N SER A 107 -0.63 5.06 5.96
CA SER A 107 0.51 5.32 5.07
C SER A 107 1.88 5.17 5.73
N GLU A 108 1.95 5.13 7.05
CA GLU A 108 3.23 5.01 7.75
C GLU A 108 3.78 3.59 7.76
N VAL A 109 2.91 2.59 7.57
CA VAL A 109 3.34 1.19 7.52
C VAL A 109 2.48 0.45 6.50
N GLY A 110 3.11 -0.26 5.57
CA GLY A 110 2.42 -0.97 4.48
C GLY A 110 1.28 -1.85 4.98
N CYS A 111 0.09 -1.65 4.44
CA CYS A 111 -1.11 -2.40 4.81
C CYS A 111 -1.28 -3.62 3.90
N PRO A 112 -1.47 -4.82 4.45
CA PRO A 112 -1.83 -5.97 3.65
C PRO A 112 -3.28 -5.88 3.21
N LEU A 113 -3.51 -6.05 1.91
CA LEU A 113 -4.85 -6.09 1.32
C LEU A 113 -5.52 -7.46 1.42
N ASP A 114 -5.02 -8.35 2.30
CA ASP A 114 -5.54 -9.70 2.47
C ASP A 114 -6.77 -9.71 3.40
N SER A 115 -7.83 -9.07 2.94
CA SER A 115 -9.13 -9.11 3.62
C SER A 115 -9.98 -10.32 3.21
N GLY A 116 -9.54 -11.09 2.21
CA GLY A 116 -10.34 -12.13 1.56
C GLY A 116 -11.48 -11.58 0.70
N LEU A 117 -11.62 -10.25 0.59
CA LEU A 117 -12.63 -9.57 -0.22
C LEU A 117 -11.98 -8.92 -1.45
N PRO A 118 -12.63 -8.94 -2.62
CA PRO A 118 -12.12 -8.21 -3.79
C PRO A 118 -12.16 -6.70 -3.51
N ILE A 119 -10.99 -6.06 -3.54
CA ILE A 119 -10.84 -4.62 -3.34
C ILE A 119 -10.89 -3.94 -4.71
N SER A 120 -11.77 -2.94 -4.84
CA SER A 120 -11.91 -2.14 -6.05
C SER A 120 -11.42 -0.71 -5.90
N ASN A 121 -11.41 -0.17 -4.68
CA ASN A 121 -10.97 1.20 -4.42
C ASN A 121 -10.06 1.25 -3.19
N ILE A 122 -9.12 2.19 -3.20
CA ILE A 122 -8.17 2.42 -2.10
C ILE A 122 -8.23 3.88 -1.68
N VAL A 123 -8.27 4.13 -0.38
CA VAL A 123 -8.13 5.47 0.18
C VAL A 123 -6.97 5.50 1.18
N LEU A 124 -6.01 6.40 0.94
CA LEU A 124 -4.89 6.67 1.84
C LEU A 124 -5.34 7.76 2.83
N MET A 125 -6.21 7.37 3.77
CA MET A 125 -6.86 8.25 4.76
C MET A 125 -6.79 7.66 6.17
N GLY A 126 -5.90 6.69 6.37
CA GLY A 126 -5.64 6.10 7.68
C GLY A 126 -4.71 6.96 8.53
N ILE A 127 -4.03 6.34 9.51
CA ILE A 127 -3.05 7.00 10.34
C ILE A 127 -1.79 7.32 9.53
N GLY A 128 -1.22 8.49 9.76
CA GLY A 128 -0.03 9.00 9.09
C GLY A 128 -0.32 9.99 7.97
N GLU A 129 0.71 10.70 7.56
CA GLU A 129 0.68 11.61 6.41
C GLU A 129 1.32 10.90 5.20
N PRO A 130 0.53 10.57 4.16
CA PRO A 130 1.07 9.82 3.01
C PRO A 130 2.25 10.51 2.33
N LEU A 131 2.24 11.83 2.26
CA LEU A 131 3.28 12.57 1.58
C LEU A 131 4.58 12.71 2.40
N ASP A 132 4.55 12.48 3.73
CA ASP A 132 5.77 12.33 4.52
C ASP A 132 6.50 11.01 4.16
N ASN A 133 5.75 9.98 3.82
CA ASN A 133 6.29 8.69 3.38
C ASN A 133 6.29 8.56 1.85
N PHE A 134 6.63 9.66 1.16
CA PHE A 134 6.44 9.85 -0.28
C PHE A 134 6.97 8.69 -1.12
N ASP A 135 8.24 8.30 -0.93
CA ASP A 135 8.85 7.30 -1.81
C ASP A 135 8.23 5.91 -1.64
N ASN A 136 7.85 5.53 -0.42
CA ASN A 136 7.16 4.27 -0.17
C ASN A 136 5.71 4.30 -0.69
N VAL A 137 5.03 5.45 -0.59
CA VAL A 137 3.68 5.61 -1.16
C VAL A 137 3.75 5.54 -2.69
N MET A 138 4.72 6.17 -3.34
CA MET A 138 4.91 6.05 -4.79
C MET A 138 5.19 4.60 -5.20
N ARG A 139 6.04 3.90 -4.45
CA ARG A 139 6.31 2.46 -4.67
C ARG A 139 5.03 1.63 -4.50
N PHE A 140 4.24 1.88 -3.48
CA PHE A 140 2.96 1.21 -3.28
C PHE A 140 2.01 1.43 -4.48
N LEU A 141 1.87 2.68 -4.95
CA LEU A 141 1.04 3.01 -6.11
C LEU A 141 1.49 2.28 -7.37
N GLU A 142 2.80 2.20 -7.63
CA GLU A 142 3.37 1.45 -8.73
C GLU A 142 3.02 -0.04 -8.65
N LEU A 143 3.20 -0.66 -7.49
CA LEU A 143 2.93 -2.09 -7.28
C LEU A 143 1.44 -2.43 -7.43
N ILE A 144 0.56 -1.61 -6.84
CA ILE A 144 -0.88 -1.87 -6.84
C ILE A 144 -1.51 -1.68 -8.22
N ASN A 145 -0.97 -0.74 -9.02
CA ASN A 145 -1.42 -0.45 -10.38
C ASN A 145 -0.84 -1.42 -11.42
N SER A 146 0.15 -2.23 -11.06
CA SER A 146 0.79 -3.16 -11.98
C SER A 146 -0.23 -4.08 -12.66
N PRO A 147 -0.24 -4.18 -14.01
CA PRO A 147 -1.17 -5.06 -14.74
C PRO A 147 -0.95 -6.55 -14.47
N ASP A 148 0.25 -6.93 -14.06
CA ASP A 148 0.58 -8.30 -13.65
C ASP A 148 0.32 -8.55 -12.14
N GLY A 149 -0.09 -7.50 -11.41
CA GLY A 149 -0.40 -7.51 -9.98
C GLY A 149 -1.89 -7.41 -9.70
N MET A 150 -2.28 -6.52 -8.77
CA MET A 150 -3.69 -6.28 -8.43
C MET A 150 -4.45 -5.47 -9.47
N ASN A 151 -3.73 -4.73 -10.31
CA ASN A 151 -4.27 -3.95 -11.43
C ASN A 151 -5.37 -2.95 -11.02
N ILE A 152 -5.20 -2.30 -9.87
CA ILE A 152 -6.12 -1.25 -9.42
C ILE A 152 -5.72 0.06 -10.11
N GLY A 153 -6.60 0.58 -10.96
CA GLY A 153 -6.35 1.81 -11.71
C GLY A 153 -6.23 3.04 -10.81
N MET A 154 -5.39 4.01 -11.16
CA MET A 154 -5.13 5.20 -10.35
C MET A 154 -6.41 6.00 -10.03
N ARG A 155 -7.41 6.01 -10.91
CA ARG A 155 -8.72 6.65 -10.67
C ARG A 155 -9.53 6.04 -9.53
N HIS A 156 -9.18 4.83 -9.11
CA HIS A 156 -9.77 4.14 -7.96
C HIS A 156 -8.99 4.36 -6.67
N ILE A 157 -8.01 5.28 -6.70
CA ILE A 157 -7.15 5.58 -5.55
C ILE A 157 -7.34 7.04 -5.16
N SER A 158 -7.61 7.28 -3.86
CA SER A 158 -7.66 8.61 -3.28
C SER A 158 -6.56 8.74 -2.22
N LEU A 159 -5.80 9.83 -2.33
CA LEU A 159 -4.76 10.20 -1.36
C LEU A 159 -5.18 11.45 -0.64
N SER A 160 -5.21 11.41 0.69
CA SER A 160 -5.45 12.59 1.51
C SER A 160 -4.15 13.09 2.13
N THR A 161 -3.99 14.41 2.19
CA THR A 161 -2.81 15.05 2.80
C THR A 161 -3.22 16.21 3.70
N CYS A 162 -2.43 16.46 4.73
CA CYS A 162 -2.56 17.65 5.56
C CYS A 162 -2.07 18.94 4.84
N GLY A 163 -1.50 18.83 3.64
CA GLY A 163 -1.06 19.98 2.84
C GLY A 163 0.44 20.24 2.91
N LEU A 164 1.26 19.22 2.66
CA LEU A 164 2.70 19.36 2.43
C LEU A 164 2.94 19.87 1.00
N VAL A 165 2.95 21.19 0.80
CA VAL A 165 2.95 21.82 -0.54
C VAL A 165 4.11 21.33 -1.41
N ASP A 166 5.33 21.30 -0.88
CA ASP A 166 6.52 20.82 -1.59
C ASP A 166 6.37 19.35 -2.08
N LYS A 167 5.59 18.55 -1.36
CA LYS A 167 5.31 17.16 -1.73
C LYS A 167 4.13 17.04 -2.69
N ILE A 168 3.15 17.94 -2.58
CA ILE A 168 2.04 18.04 -3.55
C ILE A 168 2.60 18.42 -4.92
N GLU A 169 3.51 19.40 -4.99
CA GLU A 169 4.21 19.77 -6.23
C GLU A 169 4.99 18.60 -6.82
N LYS A 170 5.78 17.89 -5.98
CA LYS A 170 6.50 16.69 -6.40
C LYS A 170 5.56 15.56 -6.88
N LEU A 171 4.35 15.45 -6.29
CA LEU A 171 3.33 14.50 -6.73
C LEU A 171 2.76 14.89 -8.09
N ALA A 172 2.53 16.17 -8.33
CA ALA A 172 2.03 16.68 -9.61
C ALA A 172 2.97 16.36 -10.78
N GLU A 173 4.29 16.35 -10.56
CA GLU A 173 5.29 15.95 -11.56
C GLU A 173 5.17 14.49 -12.01
N ARG A 174 4.46 13.64 -11.25
CA ARG A 174 4.30 12.20 -11.54
C ARG A 174 3.19 11.87 -12.53
N ASP A 175 2.36 12.85 -12.92
CA ASP A 175 1.22 12.70 -13.85
C ASP A 175 0.30 11.50 -13.49
N LEU A 176 0.03 11.34 -12.20
CA LEU A 176 -0.84 10.28 -11.69
C LEU A 176 -2.30 10.74 -11.72
N GLN A 177 -3.20 9.87 -12.22
CA GLN A 177 -4.64 10.17 -12.31
C GLN A 177 -5.39 9.76 -11.03
N LEU A 178 -4.75 9.85 -9.86
CA LEU A 178 -5.42 9.62 -8.59
C LEU A 178 -6.22 10.86 -8.14
N THR A 179 -7.13 10.67 -7.17
CA THR A 179 -7.81 11.77 -6.50
C THR A 179 -6.94 12.26 -5.34
N LEU A 180 -6.55 13.53 -5.38
CA LEU A 180 -5.88 14.20 -4.27
C LEU A 180 -6.93 14.97 -3.45
N SER A 181 -6.94 14.77 -2.14
CA SER A 181 -7.78 15.48 -1.18
C SER A 181 -6.91 16.20 -0.16
N VAL A 182 -7.19 17.47 0.10
CA VAL A 182 -6.50 18.24 1.13
C VAL A 182 -7.37 18.38 2.36
N SER A 183 -6.85 17.98 3.51
CA SER A 183 -7.47 18.15 4.83
C SER A 183 -7.30 19.62 5.27
N LEU A 184 -8.22 20.50 4.83
CA LEU A 184 -8.13 21.92 5.12
C LEU A 184 -8.47 22.26 6.59
N HIS A 185 -9.54 21.68 7.11
CA HIS A 185 -10.08 21.81 8.47
C HIS A 185 -10.51 23.22 8.89
N SER A 186 -9.92 24.29 8.36
CA SER A 186 -10.35 25.67 8.56
C SER A 186 -9.98 26.53 7.35
N PRO A 187 -10.82 27.50 6.97
CA PRO A 187 -10.56 28.38 5.83
C PRO A 187 -9.58 29.52 6.14
N ASP A 188 -9.25 29.76 7.41
CA ASP A 188 -8.35 30.84 7.84
C ASP A 188 -7.13 30.29 8.56
N ASP A 189 -6.00 31.01 8.48
CA ASP A 189 -4.74 30.59 9.03
C ASP A 189 -4.71 30.56 10.56
N GLU A 190 -5.43 31.46 11.24
CA GLU A 190 -5.44 31.50 12.69
C GLU A 190 -6.07 30.24 13.26
N SER A 191 -7.24 29.88 12.80
CA SER A 191 -7.97 28.69 13.23
C SER A 191 -7.27 27.42 12.78
N ARG A 192 -6.77 27.38 11.52
CA ARG A 192 -6.07 26.23 10.97
C ARG A 192 -4.77 25.93 11.74
N SER A 193 -4.01 26.96 12.10
CA SER A 193 -2.73 26.78 12.83
C SER A 193 -2.90 26.21 14.25
N LYS A 194 -4.09 26.35 14.84
CA LYS A 194 -4.40 25.78 16.17
C LYS A 194 -4.57 24.26 16.12
N ILE A 195 -5.08 23.73 15.01
CA ILE A 195 -5.39 22.30 14.85
C ILE A 195 -4.46 21.58 13.88
N MET A 196 -3.85 22.31 12.95
CA MET A 196 -2.95 21.80 11.90
C MET A 196 -1.61 22.54 11.96
N PRO A 197 -0.61 22.06 12.75
CA PRO A 197 0.68 22.73 12.88
C PRO A 197 1.43 22.95 11.56
N VAL A 198 1.17 22.12 10.57
CA VAL A 198 1.70 22.22 9.19
C VAL A 198 1.41 23.57 8.55
N ASN A 199 0.30 24.22 8.93
CA ASN A 199 -0.10 25.55 8.43
C ASN A 199 0.92 26.66 8.72
N ARG A 200 1.75 26.50 9.76
CA ARG A 200 2.83 27.45 10.06
C ARG A 200 3.91 27.50 8.98
N ARG A 201 4.08 26.40 8.24
CA ARG A 201 5.02 26.29 7.13
C ARG A 201 4.35 26.62 5.79
N TRP A 202 3.11 26.18 5.61
CA TRP A 202 2.33 26.40 4.39
C TRP A 202 0.95 26.95 4.77
N PRO A 203 0.81 28.32 4.76
CA PRO A 203 -0.47 29.00 4.98
C PRO A 203 -1.50 28.64 3.91
N VAL A 204 -2.78 28.94 4.21
CA VAL A 204 -3.92 28.63 3.32
C VAL A 204 -3.73 29.18 1.91
N ASP A 205 -3.22 30.39 1.78
CA ASP A 205 -2.97 31.04 0.48
C ASP A 205 -1.87 30.35 -0.36
N THR A 206 -1.00 29.56 0.29
CA THR A 206 0.04 28.77 -0.39
C THR A 206 -0.47 27.38 -0.80
N LEU A 207 -1.45 26.87 -0.06
CA LEU A 207 -2.02 25.55 -0.24
C LEU A 207 -3.04 25.51 -1.37
#